data_d7bd6ba32ea5aa8885e202f26ba90ec9
#
_entry.id   d7bd6ba32ea5aa8885e202f26ba90ec9
#
_cell.length_a   1.000
_cell.length_b   1.000
_cell.length_c   1.000
_cell.angle_alpha   90.00
_cell.angle_beta   90.00
_cell.angle_gamma   90.00
#
_symmetry.space_group_name_H-M   'P 1'
#
loop_
_entity.id
_entity.type
_entity.pdbx_description
1 polymer ?
#
loop_
_entity_poly.entity_id
_entity_poly.type
_entity_poly.pdbx_seq_one_letter_code
_entity_poly.pdbx_strand_id
1 'polypeptide(L)' 'QKAIETAKNMLVKNIPIDIISECTGLTNNEIKELTK' A
#
# COMPACT_ATOMS: atom_id res chain seq x y z
N GLN A 1 12.78 1.11 -7.65
CA GLN A 1 11.50 0.45 -7.84
C GLN A 1 10.55 0.73 -6.70
N LYS A 2 9.29 0.84 -7.03
CA LYS A 2 8.28 1.11 -6.03
C LYS A 2 7.78 -0.20 -5.43
N ALA A 3 7.38 -0.14 -4.18
CA ALA A 3 6.88 -1.33 -3.51
C ALA A 3 5.39 -1.54 -3.78
N ILE A 4 5.03 -1.53 -5.05
CA ILE A 4 3.64 -1.62 -5.45
C ILE A 4 3.06 -3.00 -5.14
N GLU A 5 3.80 -4.03 -5.52
CA GLU A 5 3.32 -5.39 -5.27
C GLU A 5 3.20 -5.67 -3.78
N THR A 6 4.17 -5.21 -3.01
CA THR A 6 4.11 -5.40 -1.58
C THR A 6 2.90 -4.71 -0.99
N ALA A 7 2.63 -3.48 -1.44
CA ALA A 7 1.46 -2.75 -0.96
C ALA A 7 0.17 -3.47 -1.32
N LYS A 8 0.10 -4.02 -2.53
CA LYS A 8 -1.09 -4.77 -2.94
C LYS A 8 -1.29 -6.00 -2.06
N ASN A 9 -0.21 -6.71 -1.78
CA ASN A 9 -0.30 -7.88 -0.93
C ASN A 9 -0.80 -7.51 0.46
N MET A 10 -0.33 -6.39 0.98
CA MET A 10 -0.77 -5.93 2.28
C MET A 10 -2.25 -5.57 2.27
N LEU A 11 -2.71 -4.96 1.18
CA LEU A 11 -4.13 -4.62 1.06
C LEU A 11 -4.99 -5.88 1.04
N VAL A 12 -4.53 -6.90 0.34
CA VAL A 12 -5.25 -8.17 0.29
C VAL A 12 -5.39 -8.77 1.68
N LYS A 13 -4.41 -8.52 2.53
CA LYS A 13 -4.42 -9.05 3.90
C LYS A 13 -5.13 -8.12 4.88
N ASN A 14 -5.79 -7.09 4.36
CA ASN A 14 -6.55 -6.16 5.18
C ASN A 14 -5.68 -5.35 6.15
N ILE A 15 -4.46 -5.08 5.76
CA ILE A 15 -3.58 -4.27 6.58
C ILE A 15 -3.96 -2.80 6.41
N PRO A 16 -4.01 -2.02 7.50
CA PRO A 16 -4.39 -0.61 7.39
C PRO A 16 -3.46 0.18 6.48
N ILE A 17 -4.04 1.16 5.80
CA ILE A 17 -3.28 1.99 4.86
C ILE A 17 -2.12 2.69 5.56
N ASP A 18 -2.34 3.13 6.80
CA ASP A 18 -1.29 3.81 7.54
C ASP A 18 -0.03 2.95 7.65
N ILE A 19 -0.25 1.67 7.95
CA ILE A 19 0.88 0.77 8.11
C ILE A 19 1.51 0.46 6.75
N ILE A 20 0.68 0.31 5.72
CA ILE A 20 1.19 0.06 4.38
C ILE A 20 2.05 1.24 3.94
N SER A 21 1.59 2.45 4.20
CA SER A 21 2.34 3.65 3.83
C SER A 21 3.70 3.67 4.50
N GLU A 22 3.74 3.33 5.79
CA GLU A 22 5.00 3.32 6.51
C GLU A 22 5.95 2.24 6.01
N CYS A 23 5.43 1.08 5.70
CA CYS A 23 6.27 -0.05 5.30
C CYS A 23 6.76 0.09 3.87
N THR A 24 5.96 0.65 2.99
CA THR A 24 6.31 0.73 1.58
C THR A 24 6.85 2.08 1.17
N GLY A 25 6.64 3.11 1.99
CA GLY A 25 7.05 4.46 1.63
C GLY A 25 6.12 5.12 0.64
N LEU A 26 4.99 4.52 0.35
CA LEU A 26 4.01 5.10 -0.56
C LEU A 26 3.09 6.04 0.21
N THR A 27 2.57 7.04 -0.51
CA THR A 27 1.59 7.93 0.12
C THR A 27 0.22 7.26 0.16
N ASN A 28 -0.66 7.79 1.01
CA ASN A 28 -2.02 7.27 1.07
C ASN A 28 -2.70 7.34 -0.28
N ASN A 29 -2.46 8.42 -1.02
CA ASN A 29 -3.04 8.56 -2.35
C ASN A 29 -2.57 7.46 -3.28
N GLU A 30 -1.29 7.15 -3.23
CA GLU A 30 -0.73 6.10 -4.08
C GLU A 30 -1.34 4.75 -3.73
N ILE A 31 -1.52 4.50 -2.46
CA ILE A 31 -2.11 3.22 -2.03
C ILE A 31 -3.57 3.14 -2.47
N LYS A 32 -4.28 4.25 -2.39
CA LYS A 32 -5.67 4.27 -2.83
C LYS A 32 -5.79 3.96 -4.32
N GLU A 33 -4.83 4.43 -5.11
CA GLU A 33 -4.84 4.14 -6.53
C GLU A 33 -4.70 2.65 -6.80
N LEU A 34 -4.02 1.95 -5.92
CA LEU A 34 -3.83 0.52 -6.08
C LEU A 34 -5.13 -0.26 -5.86
N THR A 35 -6.08 0.33 -5.15
CA THR A 35 -7.32 -0.37 -4.81
C THR A 35 -8.43 -0.13 -5.82
N LYS A 36 -8.18 0.63 -6.85
CA LYS A 36 -9.19 0.90 -7.87
C LYS A 36 -9.51 -0.29 -8.72
#